data_905e27fb22c77118ba3207d5793b87b2
#
_entry.id   905e27fb22c77118ba3207d5793b87b2
#
_cell.length_a   1.000
_cell.length_b   1.000
_cell.length_c   1.000
_cell.angle_alpha   90.00
_cell.angle_beta   90.00
_cell.angle_gamma   90.00
#
_symmetry.space_group_name_H-M   'P 1'
#
loop_
_entity.id
_entity.type
_entity.pdbx_description
1 polymer ?
#
loop_
_entity_poly.entity_id
_entity_poly.type
_entity_poly.pdbx_seq_one_letter_code
_entity_poly.pdbx_strand_id
1 'polypeptide(L)'
;MPRAIPRTDPFRAVADPTRRAILDRLRRGAVPASEIAAGFRISRPAVSRHLRILRDARLVREQRGSGIDGRQRVYELTPAALNDVAKWIAGYQKFWPSNLANLKRHIEGSTDWTFDRPPEKPQS
;
A
#
# COMPACT_ATOMS: atom_id res chain seq x y z
N MET A 1 -5.67 -27.75 10.60
CA MET A 1 -6.15 -26.64 11.43
C MET A 1 -5.61 -25.33 10.90
N PRO A 2 -6.44 -24.45 10.41
CA PRO A 2 -5.94 -23.18 9.93
C PRO A 2 -5.41 -22.34 11.10
N ARG A 3 -4.23 -21.78 10.92
CA ARG A 3 -3.67 -20.87 11.90
C ARG A 3 -4.45 -19.57 11.86
N ALA A 4 -4.65 -18.99 13.02
CA ALA A 4 -5.17 -17.63 13.06
C ALA A 4 -4.23 -16.71 12.28
N ILE A 5 -4.79 -15.84 11.45
CA ILE A 5 -3.99 -14.89 10.68
C ILE A 5 -3.42 -13.87 11.67
N PRO A 6 -2.09 -13.71 11.74
CA PRO A 6 -1.50 -12.75 12.67
C PRO A 6 -1.91 -11.32 12.31
N ARG A 7 -1.96 -10.47 13.32
CA ARG A 7 -2.26 -9.04 13.11
C ARG A 7 -1.23 -8.35 12.22
N THR A 8 -0.04 -8.91 12.17
CA THR A 8 1.08 -8.36 11.40
C THR A 8 1.14 -8.90 9.98
N ASP A 9 0.06 -9.53 9.52
CA ASP A 9 0.03 -10.14 8.20
C ASP A 9 -0.11 -9.08 7.11
N PRO A 10 0.85 -9.00 6.16
CA PRO A 10 0.75 -8.03 5.06
C PRO A 10 -0.47 -8.27 4.17
N PHE A 11 -0.91 -9.50 3.99
CA PHE A 11 -2.12 -9.79 3.21
C PHE A 11 -3.36 -9.13 3.83
N ARG A 12 -3.46 -9.22 5.14
CA ARG A 12 -4.56 -8.59 5.85
C ARG A 12 -4.50 -7.07 5.74
N ALA A 13 -3.30 -6.53 5.86
CA ALA A 13 -3.10 -5.08 5.78
C ALA A 13 -3.50 -4.53 4.42
N VAL A 14 -3.16 -5.23 3.33
CA VAL A 14 -3.50 -4.76 1.98
C VAL A 14 -4.91 -5.14 1.54
N ALA A 15 -5.67 -5.84 2.37
CA ALA A 15 -7.05 -6.19 2.04
C ALA A 15 -7.99 -4.99 2.08
N ASP A 16 -7.63 -3.95 2.79
CA ASP A 16 -8.48 -2.76 2.92
C ASP A 16 -8.15 -1.71 1.86
N PRO A 17 -9.14 -1.22 1.11
CA PRO A 17 -8.87 -0.25 0.04
C PRO A 17 -8.29 1.07 0.54
N THR A 18 -8.69 1.54 1.71
CA THR A 18 -8.12 2.78 2.26
C THR A 18 -6.65 2.60 2.58
N ARG A 19 -6.28 1.45 3.15
CA ARG A 19 -4.87 1.18 3.43
C ARG A 19 -4.05 1.07 2.15
N ARG A 20 -4.59 0.45 1.10
CA ARG A 20 -3.90 0.43 -0.20
C ARG A 20 -3.69 1.84 -0.74
N ALA A 21 -4.69 2.70 -0.61
CA ALA A 21 -4.58 4.08 -1.06
C ALA A 21 -3.52 4.85 -0.27
N ILE A 22 -3.41 4.59 1.02
CA ILE A 22 -2.35 5.18 1.85
C ILE A 22 -0.98 4.73 1.35
N LEU A 23 -0.82 3.44 1.08
CA LEU A 23 0.44 2.92 0.54
C LEU A 23 0.78 3.58 -0.80
N ASP A 24 -0.22 3.76 -1.66
CA ASP A 24 -0.01 4.44 -2.94
C ASP A 24 0.49 5.87 -2.75
N ARG A 25 -0.06 6.57 -1.77
CA ARG A 25 0.39 7.92 -1.47
C ARG A 25 1.85 7.92 -1.01
N LEU A 26 2.22 6.93 -0.18
CA LEU A 26 3.58 6.82 0.35
C LEU A 26 4.61 6.41 -0.70
N ARG A 27 4.16 5.85 -1.83
CA ARG A 27 5.08 5.56 -2.94
C ARG A 27 5.76 6.81 -3.47
N ARG A 28 5.14 7.96 -3.29
CA ARG A 28 5.68 9.24 -3.78
C ARG A 28 6.64 9.89 -2.78
N GLY A 29 6.74 9.33 -1.60
CA GLY A 29 7.64 9.84 -0.57
C GLY A 29 6.99 9.83 0.79
N ALA A 30 7.80 10.06 1.80
CA ALA A 30 7.34 10.09 3.18
C ALA A 30 6.35 11.23 3.41
N VAL A 31 5.34 11.00 4.23
CA VAL A 31 4.26 11.96 4.46
C VAL A 31 3.91 12.00 5.94
N PRO A 32 3.69 13.20 6.51
CA PRO A 32 3.17 13.29 7.87
C PRO A 32 1.76 12.72 8.00
N ALA A 33 1.44 12.17 9.17
CA ALA A 33 0.12 11.62 9.41
C ALA A 33 -0.99 12.65 9.19
N SER A 34 -0.73 13.91 9.53
CA SER A 34 -1.70 14.98 9.33
C SER A 34 -2.06 15.19 7.86
N GLU A 35 -1.08 15.07 6.97
CA GLU A 35 -1.33 15.18 5.54
C GLU A 35 -2.11 13.98 5.01
N ILE A 36 -1.85 12.81 5.56
CA ILE A 36 -2.62 11.62 5.18
C ILE A 36 -4.09 11.83 5.56
N ALA A 37 -4.34 12.27 6.78
CA ALA A 37 -5.71 12.50 7.24
C ALA A 37 -6.44 13.53 6.36
N ALA A 38 -5.76 14.62 6.04
CA ALA A 38 -6.35 15.67 5.21
C ALA A 38 -6.66 15.17 3.80
N GLY A 39 -5.76 14.38 3.23
CA GLY A 39 -5.91 13.89 1.86
C GLY A 39 -7.02 12.87 1.69
N PHE A 40 -7.30 12.09 2.71
CA PHE A 40 -8.32 11.04 2.61
C PHE A 40 -9.67 11.41 3.23
N ARG A 41 -9.76 12.59 3.84
CA ARG A 41 -10.99 13.06 4.47
C ARG A 41 -11.54 12.07 5.50
N ILE A 42 -10.66 11.44 6.23
CA ILE A 42 -11.05 10.54 7.31
C ILE A 42 -10.54 11.11 8.62
N SER A 43 -11.11 10.64 9.72
CA SER A 43 -10.74 11.16 11.03
C SER A 43 -9.30 10.77 11.38
N ARG A 44 -8.67 11.58 12.22
CA ARG A 44 -7.33 11.26 12.70
C ARG A 44 -7.25 9.91 13.41
N PRO A 45 -8.23 9.55 14.28
CA PRO A 45 -8.21 8.20 14.86
C PRO A 45 -8.27 7.09 13.83
N ALA A 46 -9.04 7.28 12.74
CA ALA A 46 -9.09 6.28 11.67
C ALA A 46 -7.76 6.15 10.96
N VAL A 47 -7.10 7.29 10.66
CA VAL A 47 -5.76 7.28 10.06
C VAL A 47 -4.78 6.56 10.98
N SER A 48 -4.82 6.87 12.27
CA SER A 48 -3.93 6.23 13.23
C SER A 48 -4.10 4.73 13.27
N ARG A 49 -5.36 4.26 13.18
CA ARG A 49 -5.66 2.84 13.16
C ARG A 49 -5.10 2.17 11.91
N HIS A 50 -5.33 2.78 10.75
CA HIS A 50 -4.80 2.23 9.49
C HIS A 50 -3.28 2.19 9.49
N LEU A 51 -2.65 3.26 9.96
CA LEU A 51 -1.19 3.33 10.01
C LEU A 51 -0.61 2.32 10.99
N ARG A 52 -1.29 2.09 12.11
CA ARG A 52 -0.85 1.06 13.05
C ARG A 52 -0.87 -0.33 12.41
N ILE A 53 -1.93 -0.65 11.71
CA ILE A 53 -2.05 -1.94 11.02
C ILE A 53 -0.95 -2.08 9.97
N LEU A 54 -0.73 -1.03 9.19
CA LEU A 54 0.33 -1.04 8.17
C LEU A 54 1.72 -1.16 8.79
N ARG A 55 1.95 -0.48 9.91
CA ARG A 55 3.22 -0.56 10.61
C ARG A 55 3.45 -1.95 11.20
N ASP A 56 2.42 -2.53 11.81
CA ASP A 56 2.51 -3.87 12.38
C ASP A 56 2.77 -4.92 11.30
N ALA A 57 2.28 -4.68 10.09
CA ALA A 57 2.55 -5.54 8.95
C ALA A 57 3.88 -5.22 8.26
N ARG A 58 4.64 -4.27 8.78
CA ARG A 58 5.94 -3.84 8.26
C ARG A 58 5.87 -3.28 6.85
N LEU A 59 4.72 -2.72 6.50
CA LEU A 59 4.54 -2.07 5.19
C LEU A 59 4.89 -0.59 5.24
N VAL A 60 4.88 -0.01 6.42
CA VAL A 60 5.29 1.38 6.62
C VAL A 60 6.18 1.45 7.85
N ARG A 61 6.99 2.49 7.89
CA ARG A 61 7.86 2.81 9.02
C ARG A 61 7.54 4.20 9.48
N GLU A 62 7.49 4.37 10.79
CA GLU A 62 7.27 5.67 11.42
C GLU A 62 8.62 6.28 11.76
N GLN A 63 8.80 7.53 11.40
CA GLN A 63 9.98 8.28 11.76
C GLN A 63 9.57 9.61 12.37
N ARG A 64 10.41 10.14 13.24
CA ARG A 64 10.23 11.51 13.68
C ARG A 64 10.63 12.43 12.54
N GLY A 65 9.76 13.40 12.25
CA GLY A 65 10.07 14.38 11.25
C GLY A 65 11.27 15.23 11.67
N SER A 66 12.02 15.68 10.68
CA SER A 66 13.15 16.57 10.88
C SER A 66 12.74 18.04 10.96
N GLY A 67 11.46 18.31 11.17
CA GLY A 67 10.96 19.67 11.27
C GLY A 67 11.32 20.35 12.59
N ILE A 68 11.05 21.64 12.64
CA ILE A 68 11.32 22.49 13.80
C ILE A 68 10.62 21.94 15.06
N ASP A 69 9.50 21.29 14.86
CA ASP A 69 8.73 20.70 15.94
C ASP A 69 8.94 19.20 16.00
N GLY A 70 10.03 18.69 16.40
CA GLY A 70 10.36 17.24 16.42
C GLY A 70 9.26 16.26 16.87
N ARG A 71 8.03 16.74 17.00
CA ARG A 71 6.86 15.93 17.36
C ARG A 71 6.12 15.39 16.14
N GLN A 72 6.39 15.92 14.97
CA GLN A 72 5.69 15.49 13.77
C GLN A 72 6.16 14.09 13.38
N ARG A 73 5.22 13.16 13.29
CA ARG A 73 5.51 11.80 12.87
C ARG A 73 5.31 11.68 11.38
N VAL A 74 6.30 11.14 10.73
CA VAL A 74 6.32 10.95 9.30
C VAL A 74 6.31 9.46 9.00
N TYR A 75 5.53 9.07 8.03
CA TYR A 75 5.42 7.67 7.62
C TYR A 75 6.04 7.47 6.26
N GLU A 76 6.74 6.37 6.13
CA GLU A 76 7.46 6.06 4.90
C GLU A 76 7.20 4.60 4.53
N LEU A 77 7.15 4.34 3.23
CA LEU A 77 6.90 3.01 2.72
C LEU A 77 8.10 2.09 2.96
N THR A 78 7.84 0.88 3.45
CA THR A 78 8.86 -0.17 3.55
C THR A 78 8.38 -1.35 2.70
N PRO A 79 8.75 -1.36 1.40
CA PRO A 79 8.14 -2.30 0.47
C PRO A 79 8.57 -3.76 0.64
N ALA A 80 9.59 -4.02 1.47
CA ALA A 80 10.10 -5.39 1.62
C ALA A 80 9.01 -6.38 2.04
N ALA A 81 8.06 -5.96 2.90
CA ALA A 81 6.99 -6.84 3.34
C ALA A 81 6.02 -7.20 2.21
N LEU A 82 5.98 -6.40 1.14
CA LEU A 82 5.17 -6.73 -0.03
C LEU A 82 5.72 -7.92 -0.81
N ASN A 83 6.96 -8.31 -0.55
CA ASN A 83 7.54 -9.48 -1.20
C ASN A 83 6.73 -10.75 -0.91
N ASP A 84 6.15 -10.86 0.28
CA ASP A 84 5.32 -12.03 0.62
C ASP A 84 4.08 -12.07 -0.26
N VAL A 85 3.45 -10.92 -0.46
CA VAL A 85 2.28 -10.80 -1.34
C VAL A 85 2.68 -11.10 -2.79
N ALA A 86 3.80 -10.54 -3.23
CA ALA A 86 4.30 -10.76 -4.58
C ALA A 86 4.63 -12.23 -4.84
N LYS A 87 5.26 -12.89 -3.88
CA LYS A 87 5.58 -14.31 -4.00
C LYS A 87 4.34 -15.17 -4.09
N TRP A 88 3.34 -14.85 -3.29
CA TRP A 88 2.09 -15.58 -3.34
C TRP A 88 1.43 -15.42 -4.71
N ILE A 89 1.35 -14.19 -5.21
CA ILE A 89 0.78 -13.91 -6.52
C ILE A 89 1.56 -14.62 -7.63
N ALA A 90 2.89 -14.63 -7.52
CA ALA A 90 3.75 -15.28 -8.50
C ALA A 90 3.43 -16.77 -8.68
N GLY A 91 2.97 -17.42 -7.61
CA GLY A 91 2.56 -18.82 -7.67
C GLY A 91 1.36 -19.07 -8.58
N TYR A 92 0.59 -18.03 -8.87
CA TYR A 92 -0.59 -18.14 -9.73
C TYR A 92 -0.34 -17.68 -11.17
N GLN A 93 0.81 -17.13 -11.47
CA GLN A 93 1.10 -16.59 -12.80
C GLN A 93 0.98 -17.64 -13.91
N LYS A 94 1.30 -18.89 -13.60
CA LYS A 94 1.18 -19.97 -14.56
C LYS A 94 -0.26 -20.23 -15.02
N PHE A 95 -1.24 -19.77 -14.24
CA PHE A 95 -2.63 -19.91 -14.58
C PHE A 95 -3.14 -18.73 -15.42
N TRP A 96 -2.33 -17.71 -15.62
CA TRP A 96 -2.73 -16.51 -16.31
C TRP A 96 -2.36 -16.59 -17.78
N PRO A 97 -3.29 -16.25 -18.67
CA PRO A 97 -2.99 -16.29 -20.09
C PRO A 97 -2.02 -15.18 -20.48
N SER A 98 -1.51 -15.28 -21.71
CA SER A 98 -0.51 -14.36 -22.22
C SER A 98 -0.92 -12.89 -22.16
N ASN A 99 -2.22 -12.62 -22.24
CA ASN A 99 -2.71 -11.24 -22.15
C ASN A 99 -2.38 -10.60 -20.79
N LEU A 100 -2.35 -11.40 -19.74
CA LEU A 100 -1.97 -10.86 -18.43
C LEU A 100 -0.47 -10.57 -18.37
N ALA A 101 0.34 -11.37 -19.03
CA ALA A 101 1.77 -11.07 -19.15
C ALA A 101 1.99 -9.74 -19.87
N ASN A 102 1.18 -9.46 -20.89
CA ASN A 102 1.23 -8.18 -21.58
C ASN A 102 0.80 -7.03 -20.67
N LEU A 103 -0.20 -7.26 -19.82
CA LEU A 103 -0.62 -6.27 -18.85
C LEU A 103 0.50 -5.96 -17.86
N LYS A 104 1.18 -6.99 -17.40
CA LYS A 104 2.31 -6.82 -16.49
C LYS A 104 3.39 -5.96 -17.12
N ARG A 105 3.73 -6.21 -18.37
CA ARG A 105 4.73 -5.39 -19.07
C ARG A 105 4.27 -3.95 -19.22
N HIS A 106 2.99 -3.75 -19.45
CA HIS A 106 2.42 -2.42 -19.57
C HIS A 106 2.51 -1.67 -18.25
N ILE A 107 2.20 -2.32 -17.16
CA ILE A 107 2.28 -1.73 -15.82
C ILE A 107 3.73 -1.39 -15.49
N GLU A 108 4.66 -2.28 -15.79
CA GLU A 108 6.08 -2.05 -15.53
C GLU A 108 6.65 -0.91 -16.35
N GLY A 109 6.09 -0.69 -17.54
CA GLY A 109 6.50 0.41 -18.40
C GLY A 109 5.82 1.72 -18.06
N SER A 110 4.85 1.73 -17.17
CA SER A 110 4.09 2.92 -16.80
C SER A 110 4.37 3.31 -15.36
N THR A 111 4.89 4.50 -15.14
CA THR A 111 5.12 5.02 -13.81
C THR A 111 3.88 5.70 -13.23
N ASP A 112 2.85 5.86 -14.04
CA ASP A 112 1.65 6.60 -13.64
C ASP A 112 0.48 5.70 -13.26
N TRP A 113 0.72 4.40 -13.13
CA TRP A 113 -0.35 3.49 -12.81
C TRP A 113 -0.79 3.68 -11.37
N THR A 114 -2.05 4.05 -11.18
CA THR A 114 -2.61 4.27 -9.85
C THR A 114 -3.91 3.48 -9.71
N PHE A 115 -4.15 2.98 -8.50
CA PHE A 115 -5.36 2.21 -8.22
C PHE A 115 -6.62 3.06 -8.13
N ASP A 116 -6.47 4.34 -7.89
CA ASP A 116 -7.62 5.23 -7.77
C ASP A 116 -8.17 5.69 -9.11
N ARG A 117 -7.47 5.33 -10.19
CA ARG A 117 -8.01 5.57 -11.52
C ARG A 117 -8.90 4.40 -11.90
N PRO A 118 -10.19 4.64 -12.20
CA PRO A 118 -11.04 3.55 -12.67
C PRO A 118 -10.43 2.94 -13.93
N PRO A 119 -10.54 1.63 -14.10
CA PRO A 119 -10.01 1.00 -15.32
C PRO A 119 -10.67 1.65 -16.52
N GLU A 120 -9.85 2.12 -17.43
CA GLU A 120 -10.37 2.63 -18.67
C GLU A 120 -11.09 1.48 -19.37
N LYS A 121 -12.27 1.80 -19.89
CA LYS A 121 -12.98 0.80 -20.66
C LYS A 121 -12.08 0.36 -21.81
N PRO A 122 -11.97 -0.95 -22.03
CA PRO A 122 -11.18 -1.40 -23.16
C PRO A 122 -11.73 -0.76 -24.40
N GLN A 123 -10.87 -0.07 -25.09
CA GLN A 123 -11.23 0.46 -26.38
C GLN A 123 -11.28 -0.71 -27.33
N SER A 124 -12.48 -1.06 -27.68
CA SER A 124 -12.68 -2.09 -28.68
C SER A 124 -12.30 -1.58 -30.05
#